data_69d38e6a736737068ce4042964509b81
#
_entry.id   69d38e6a736737068ce4042964509b81
#
_cell.length_a   1.000
_cell.length_b   1.000
_cell.length_c   1.000
_cell.angle_alpha   90.00
_cell.angle_beta   90.00
_cell.angle_gamma   90.00
#
_symmetry.space_group_name_H-M   'P 1'
#
loop_
_entity.id
_entity.type
_entity.pdbx_description
1 polymer ?
#
loop_
_entity_poly.entity_id
_entity_poly.type
_entity_poly.pdbx_seq_one_letter_code
_entity_poly.pdbx_strand_id
1 'polypeptide(L)'
;MFDLDYWQQRAARQTFSDKALIDGRQVAASSGATFDSINPATNQLLARVAACGEVEVELAVRSARRAFNEGPWARMAPIERKRVMLRLSELVLAHREELALLDSLNMGKPVMDAYNIDVPGAAHVFAWYGESLDKLYDQVAPGTSML
;
A
#
# COMPACT_ATOMS: atom_id res chain seq x y z
N MET A 1 20.58 -5.46 -17.45
CA MET A 1 19.82 -4.20 -17.62
C MET A 1 18.50 -4.61 -18.22
N PHE A 2 17.37 -4.25 -17.60
CA PHE A 2 16.04 -4.58 -18.12
C PHE A 2 15.77 -3.73 -19.37
N ASP A 3 15.56 -4.40 -20.51
CA ASP A 3 15.21 -3.74 -21.77
C ASP A 3 13.67 -3.66 -21.95
N LEU A 4 13.24 -3.09 -23.07
CA LEU A 4 11.83 -2.93 -23.38
C LEU A 4 11.13 -4.29 -23.52
N ASP A 5 11.79 -5.25 -24.15
CA ASP A 5 11.22 -6.59 -24.38
C ASP A 5 10.97 -7.32 -23.06
N TYR A 6 11.86 -7.18 -22.10
CA TYR A 6 11.67 -7.72 -20.75
C TYR A 6 10.40 -7.19 -20.09
N TRP A 7 10.20 -5.86 -20.08
CA TRP A 7 9.03 -5.24 -19.48
C TRP A 7 7.73 -5.56 -20.22
N GLN A 8 7.77 -5.62 -21.56
CA GLN A 8 6.60 -6.03 -22.36
C GLN A 8 6.17 -7.47 -22.08
N GLN A 9 7.11 -8.39 -21.96
CA GLN A 9 6.81 -9.78 -21.62
C GLN A 9 6.21 -9.92 -20.22
N ARG A 10 6.69 -9.15 -19.26
CA ARG A 10 6.12 -9.11 -17.90
C ARG A 10 4.73 -8.49 -17.91
N ALA A 11 4.53 -7.40 -18.62
CA ALA A 11 3.23 -6.75 -18.74
C ALA A 11 2.17 -7.69 -19.35
N ALA A 12 2.55 -8.48 -20.36
CA ALA A 12 1.64 -9.47 -20.97
C ALA A 12 1.20 -10.59 -20.00
N ARG A 13 1.93 -10.81 -18.91
CA ARG A 13 1.63 -11.83 -17.88
C ARG A 13 1.09 -11.23 -16.58
N GLN A 14 1.01 -9.87 -16.50
CA GLN A 14 0.59 -9.19 -15.28
C GLN A 14 -0.89 -9.49 -15.00
N THR A 15 -1.16 -9.87 -13.76
CA THR A 15 -2.51 -10.02 -13.25
C THR A 15 -2.88 -8.82 -12.39
N PHE A 16 -4.13 -8.41 -12.46
CA PHE A 16 -4.64 -7.29 -11.67
C PHE A 16 -5.69 -7.78 -10.68
N SER A 17 -5.68 -7.23 -9.48
CA SER A 17 -6.76 -7.47 -8.53
C SER A 17 -8.03 -6.75 -9.01
N ASP A 18 -9.13 -7.47 -9.06
CA ASP A 18 -10.45 -6.98 -9.47
C ASP A 18 -11.38 -6.63 -8.28
N LYS A 19 -10.90 -6.86 -7.05
CA LYS A 19 -11.68 -6.75 -5.82
C LYS A 19 -11.06 -5.76 -4.84
N ALA A 20 -11.89 -5.23 -3.94
CA ALA A 20 -11.41 -4.47 -2.80
C ALA A 20 -10.77 -5.40 -1.75
N LEU A 21 -9.78 -4.89 -1.02
CA LEU A 21 -9.20 -5.58 0.13
C LEU A 21 -9.82 -5.02 1.41
N ILE A 22 -10.64 -5.81 2.10
CA ILE A 22 -11.28 -5.42 3.36
C ILE A 22 -11.05 -6.52 4.38
N ASP A 23 -10.55 -6.18 5.57
CA ASP A 23 -10.26 -7.12 6.65
C ASP A 23 -9.35 -8.29 6.21
N GLY A 24 -8.36 -8.01 5.36
CA GLY A 24 -7.44 -9.01 4.80
C GLY A 24 -8.05 -9.95 3.76
N ARG A 25 -9.27 -9.66 3.27
CA ARG A 25 -10.00 -10.50 2.31
C ARG A 25 -10.33 -9.74 1.02
N GLN A 26 -10.35 -10.45 -0.09
CA GLN A 26 -10.80 -9.95 -1.38
C GLN A 26 -12.34 -9.90 -1.41
N VAL A 27 -12.92 -8.68 -1.57
CA VAL A 27 -14.36 -8.43 -1.49
C VAL A 27 -14.83 -7.81 -2.81
N ALA A 28 -15.82 -8.42 -3.45
CA ALA A 28 -16.50 -7.82 -4.59
C ALA A 28 -17.50 -6.75 -4.10
N ALA A 29 -17.89 -5.82 -4.98
CA ALA A 29 -18.98 -4.92 -4.69
C ALA A 29 -20.30 -5.70 -4.50
N SER A 30 -21.05 -5.40 -3.45
CA SER A 30 -22.33 -6.05 -3.15
C SER A 30 -23.38 -5.84 -4.25
N SER A 31 -23.26 -4.71 -4.97
CA SER A 31 -24.07 -4.41 -6.15
C SER A 31 -23.68 -5.23 -7.39
N GLY A 32 -22.53 -5.90 -7.39
CA GLY A 32 -21.91 -6.50 -8.57
C GLY A 32 -21.37 -5.48 -9.57
N ALA A 33 -21.43 -4.18 -9.29
CA ALA A 33 -20.95 -3.13 -10.19
C ALA A 33 -19.43 -3.14 -10.28
N THR A 34 -18.92 -2.83 -11.49
CA THR A 34 -17.50 -2.68 -11.77
C THR A 34 -17.24 -1.40 -12.57
N PHE A 35 -15.99 -0.94 -12.56
CA PHE A 35 -15.50 0.10 -13.47
C PHE A 35 -14.24 -0.38 -14.17
N ASP A 36 -13.98 0.16 -15.33
CA ASP A 36 -12.83 -0.20 -16.15
C ASP A 36 -11.58 0.58 -15.71
N SER A 37 -10.50 -0.13 -15.40
CA SER A 37 -9.16 0.44 -15.28
C SER A 37 -8.48 0.38 -16.64
N ILE A 38 -8.09 1.54 -17.16
CA ILE A 38 -7.57 1.70 -18.51
C ILE A 38 -6.10 2.10 -18.46
N ASN A 39 -5.27 1.45 -19.27
CA ASN A 39 -3.89 1.89 -19.48
C ASN A 39 -3.86 3.22 -20.22
N PRO A 40 -3.38 4.32 -19.62
CA PRO A 40 -3.41 5.63 -20.24
C PRO A 40 -2.47 5.78 -21.45
N ALA A 41 -1.45 4.92 -21.56
CA ALA A 41 -0.51 4.95 -22.69
C ALA A 41 -1.06 4.25 -23.94
N THR A 42 -1.89 3.22 -23.77
CA THR A 42 -2.39 2.40 -24.90
C THR A 42 -3.91 2.47 -25.09
N ASN A 43 -4.62 3.04 -24.12
CA ASN A 43 -6.08 3.07 -24.03
C ASN A 43 -6.71 1.65 -24.00
N GLN A 44 -5.96 0.65 -23.55
CA GLN A 44 -6.42 -0.72 -23.40
C GLN A 44 -6.94 -0.99 -22.01
N LEU A 45 -7.93 -1.87 -21.91
CA LEU A 45 -8.46 -2.33 -20.63
C LEU A 45 -7.40 -3.15 -19.89
N LEU A 46 -7.09 -2.75 -18.64
CA LEU A 46 -6.24 -3.51 -17.74
C LEU A 46 -7.05 -4.49 -16.88
N ALA A 47 -8.11 -4.01 -16.28
CA ALA A 47 -8.98 -4.79 -15.41
C ALA A 47 -10.37 -4.17 -15.28
N ARG A 48 -11.37 -4.98 -14.90
CA ARG A 48 -12.66 -4.51 -14.37
C ARG A 48 -12.65 -4.64 -12.87
N VAL A 49 -12.64 -3.52 -12.18
CA VAL A 49 -12.46 -3.44 -10.74
C VAL A 49 -13.78 -3.20 -10.04
N ALA A 50 -13.99 -3.80 -8.87
CA ALA A 50 -15.20 -3.65 -8.08
C ALA A 50 -15.50 -2.16 -7.80
N ALA A 51 -16.67 -1.68 -8.23
CA ALA A 51 -17.18 -0.35 -7.91
C ALA A 51 -17.89 -0.41 -6.55
N CYS A 52 -17.10 -0.34 -5.47
CA CYS A 52 -17.57 -0.41 -4.09
C CYS A 52 -18.45 0.79 -3.74
N GLY A 53 -19.56 0.53 -3.07
CA GLY A 53 -20.50 1.53 -2.58
C GLY A 53 -20.41 1.74 -1.07
N GLU A 54 -21.46 2.31 -0.50
CA GLU A 54 -21.56 2.63 0.93
C GLU A 54 -21.36 1.40 1.82
N VAL A 55 -21.88 0.24 1.41
CA VAL A 55 -21.78 -1.02 2.17
C VAL A 55 -20.34 -1.43 2.38
N GLU A 56 -19.55 -1.45 1.32
CA GLU A 56 -18.12 -1.84 1.38
C GLU A 56 -17.29 -0.80 2.10
N VAL A 57 -17.58 0.48 1.90
CA VAL A 57 -16.93 1.59 2.62
C VAL A 57 -17.17 1.45 4.13
N GLU A 58 -18.41 1.21 4.55
CA GLU A 58 -18.75 1.02 5.97
C GLU A 58 -18.04 -0.21 6.55
N LEU A 59 -17.99 -1.32 5.82
CA LEU A 59 -17.24 -2.52 6.23
C LEU A 59 -15.74 -2.23 6.40
N ALA A 60 -15.16 -1.50 5.47
CA ALA A 60 -13.74 -1.11 5.52
C ALA A 60 -13.46 -0.21 6.73
N VAL A 61 -14.30 0.81 6.97
CA VAL A 61 -14.18 1.73 8.10
C VAL A 61 -14.32 0.99 9.43
N ARG A 62 -15.31 0.10 9.57
CA ARG A 62 -15.46 -0.73 10.78
C ARG A 62 -14.26 -1.61 11.03
N SER A 63 -13.72 -2.26 9.98
CA SER A 63 -12.52 -3.08 10.09
C SER A 63 -11.32 -2.25 10.54
N ALA A 64 -11.09 -1.10 9.92
CA ALA A 64 -10.01 -0.19 10.29
C ALA A 64 -10.16 0.33 11.74
N ARG A 65 -11.37 0.70 12.14
CA ARG A 65 -11.66 1.17 13.52
C ARG A 65 -11.42 0.08 14.56
N ARG A 66 -11.85 -1.14 14.27
CA ARG A 66 -11.58 -2.29 15.13
C ARG A 66 -10.07 -2.55 15.24
N ALA A 67 -9.36 -2.55 14.12
CA ALA A 67 -7.90 -2.74 14.12
C ALA A 67 -7.17 -1.66 14.93
N PHE A 68 -7.63 -0.40 14.84
CA PHE A 68 -7.07 0.72 15.60
C PHE A 68 -7.34 0.60 17.10
N ASN A 69 -8.58 0.28 17.51
CA ASN A 69 -8.97 0.26 18.92
C ASN A 69 -8.54 -1.02 19.64
N GLU A 70 -8.63 -2.16 18.96
CA GLU A 70 -8.56 -3.50 19.56
C GLU A 70 -7.42 -4.35 18.99
N GLY A 71 -6.89 -3.96 17.83
CA GLY A 71 -5.84 -4.70 17.13
C GLY A 71 -4.51 -4.71 17.89
N PRO A 72 -3.63 -5.66 17.57
CA PRO A 72 -2.34 -5.81 18.24
C PRO A 72 -1.45 -4.58 18.08
N TRP A 73 -1.57 -3.85 16.96
CA TRP A 73 -0.76 -2.67 16.67
C TRP A 73 -0.89 -1.58 17.74
N ALA A 74 -2.10 -1.32 18.23
CA ALA A 74 -2.36 -0.27 19.23
C ALA A 74 -1.62 -0.55 20.56
N ARG A 75 -1.40 -1.82 20.89
CA ARG A 75 -0.76 -2.27 22.14
C ARG A 75 0.68 -2.75 21.96
N MET A 76 1.17 -2.76 20.72
CA MET A 76 2.50 -3.26 20.38
C MET A 76 3.58 -2.29 20.87
N ALA A 77 4.66 -2.82 21.44
CA ALA A 77 5.79 -2.02 21.85
C ALA A 77 6.42 -1.28 20.64
N PRO A 78 7.00 -0.07 20.82
CA PRO A 78 7.61 0.67 19.72
C PRO A 78 8.62 -0.13 18.90
N ILE A 79 9.45 -0.93 19.56
CA ILE A 79 10.44 -1.80 18.90
C ILE A 79 9.80 -2.86 17.98
N GLU A 80 8.66 -3.40 18.38
CA GLU A 80 7.94 -4.37 17.55
C GLU A 80 7.27 -3.70 16.34
N ARG A 81 6.68 -2.50 16.53
CA ARG A 81 6.16 -1.70 15.41
C ARG A 81 7.27 -1.35 14.41
N LYS A 82 8.45 -0.96 14.90
CA LYS A 82 9.65 -0.73 14.09
C LYS A 82 9.98 -1.95 13.23
N ARG A 83 10.02 -3.15 13.81
CA ARG A 83 10.29 -4.39 13.06
C ARG A 83 9.29 -4.62 11.94
N VAL A 84 8.00 -4.39 12.19
CA VAL A 84 6.96 -4.51 11.17
C VAL A 84 7.18 -3.52 10.03
N MET A 85 7.48 -2.25 10.33
CA MET A 85 7.72 -1.22 9.32
C MET A 85 8.97 -1.51 8.48
N LEU A 86 10.06 -1.96 9.10
CA LEU A 86 11.26 -2.36 8.38
C LEU A 86 11.00 -3.58 7.49
N ARG A 87 10.23 -4.57 8.01
CA ARG A 87 9.84 -5.71 7.20
C ARG A 87 8.96 -5.33 6.01
N LEU A 88 8.07 -4.35 6.16
CA LEU A 88 7.27 -3.82 5.05
C LEU A 88 8.18 -3.18 4.00
N SER A 89 9.16 -2.37 4.40
CA SER A 89 10.16 -1.79 3.50
C SER A 89 10.91 -2.85 2.68
N GLU A 90 11.37 -3.92 3.34
CA GLU A 90 12.04 -5.05 2.67
C GLU A 90 11.13 -5.73 1.64
N LEU A 91 9.85 -5.95 1.99
CA LEU A 91 8.87 -6.57 1.11
C LEU A 91 8.58 -5.67 -0.12
N VAL A 92 8.45 -4.36 0.06
CA VAL A 92 8.28 -3.42 -1.06
C VAL A 92 9.47 -3.53 -2.02
N LEU A 93 10.70 -3.60 -1.51
CA LEU A 93 11.89 -3.77 -2.35
C LEU A 93 11.95 -5.16 -3.01
N ALA A 94 11.53 -6.20 -2.31
CA ALA A 94 11.47 -7.57 -2.87
C ALA A 94 10.49 -7.68 -4.04
N HIS A 95 9.41 -6.90 -4.01
CA HIS A 95 8.38 -6.83 -5.07
C HIS A 95 8.55 -5.63 -6.02
N ARG A 96 9.75 -5.04 -6.07
CA ARG A 96 10.03 -3.81 -6.80
C ARG A 96 9.64 -3.85 -8.27
N GLU A 97 9.92 -4.96 -8.96
CA GLU A 97 9.59 -5.10 -10.38
C GLU A 97 8.08 -5.10 -10.63
N GLU A 98 7.34 -5.87 -9.83
CA GLU A 98 5.89 -5.98 -9.93
C GLU A 98 5.22 -4.63 -9.62
N LEU A 99 5.62 -3.99 -8.53
CA LEU A 99 5.06 -2.70 -8.11
C LEU A 99 5.35 -1.60 -9.15
N ALA A 100 6.58 -1.54 -9.67
CA ALA A 100 6.94 -0.57 -10.71
C ALA A 100 6.16 -0.78 -12.01
N LEU A 101 5.95 -2.04 -12.39
CA LEU A 101 5.17 -2.37 -13.57
C LEU A 101 3.69 -2.00 -13.40
N LEU A 102 3.10 -2.30 -12.24
CA LEU A 102 1.72 -1.92 -11.91
C LEU A 102 1.53 -0.40 -11.95
N ASP A 103 2.46 0.35 -11.37
CA ASP A 103 2.44 1.81 -11.38
C ASP A 103 2.51 2.34 -12.82
N SER A 104 3.45 1.84 -13.62
CA SER A 104 3.59 2.20 -15.02
C SER A 104 2.33 1.94 -15.84
N LEU A 105 1.72 0.76 -15.69
CA LEU A 105 0.53 0.37 -16.44
C LEU A 105 -0.71 1.19 -16.05
N ASN A 106 -0.86 1.53 -14.76
CA ASN A 106 -2.02 2.27 -14.28
C ASN A 106 -1.90 3.80 -14.46
N MET A 107 -0.69 4.37 -14.35
CA MET A 107 -0.48 5.81 -14.40
C MET A 107 0.14 6.31 -15.70
N GLY A 108 0.67 5.41 -16.54
CA GLY A 108 1.39 5.78 -17.76
C GLY A 108 2.81 6.33 -17.52
N LYS A 109 3.35 6.15 -16.31
CA LYS A 109 4.69 6.58 -15.97
C LYS A 109 5.75 5.68 -16.61
N PRO A 110 6.93 6.20 -17.03
CA PRO A 110 8.03 5.35 -17.46
C PRO A 110 8.39 4.31 -16.40
N VAL A 111 8.39 3.04 -16.76
CA VAL A 111 8.61 1.93 -15.80
C VAL A 111 9.95 2.03 -15.07
N MET A 112 10.97 2.57 -15.73
CA MET A 112 12.29 2.74 -15.11
C MET A 112 12.31 3.82 -14.04
N ASP A 113 11.44 4.83 -14.12
CA ASP A 113 11.29 5.86 -13.08
C ASP A 113 10.57 5.25 -11.87
N ALA A 114 9.48 4.53 -12.09
CA ALA A 114 8.80 3.79 -11.04
C ALA A 114 9.76 2.78 -10.36
N TYR A 115 10.54 2.05 -11.15
CA TYR A 115 11.51 1.08 -10.66
C TYR A 115 12.66 1.73 -9.90
N ASN A 116 13.28 2.81 -10.40
CA ASN A 116 14.49 3.37 -9.79
C ASN A 116 14.23 4.42 -8.71
N ILE A 117 13.06 5.06 -8.73
CA ILE A 117 12.75 6.21 -7.86
C ILE A 117 11.58 5.92 -6.94
N ASP A 118 10.40 5.59 -7.49
CA ASP A 118 9.17 5.60 -6.70
C ASP A 118 9.10 4.43 -5.71
N VAL A 119 9.30 3.21 -6.18
CA VAL A 119 9.25 2.03 -5.30
C VAL A 119 10.37 2.06 -4.25
N PRO A 120 11.65 2.36 -4.59
CA PRO A 120 12.67 2.57 -3.56
C PRO A 120 12.36 3.73 -2.62
N GLY A 121 11.80 4.83 -3.13
CA GLY A 121 11.39 5.97 -2.32
C GLY A 121 10.32 5.59 -1.31
N ALA A 122 9.28 4.87 -1.72
CA ALA A 122 8.24 4.36 -0.83
C ALA A 122 8.82 3.44 0.25
N ALA A 123 9.70 2.51 -0.13
CA ALA A 123 10.37 1.62 0.82
C ALA A 123 11.20 2.41 1.84
N HIS A 124 11.94 3.43 1.37
CA HIS A 124 12.74 4.30 2.24
C HIS A 124 11.87 5.05 3.27
N VAL A 125 10.72 5.56 2.85
CA VAL A 125 9.78 6.24 3.76
C VAL A 125 9.30 5.31 4.86
N PHE A 126 8.91 4.07 4.54
CA PHE A 126 8.54 3.08 5.55
C PHE A 126 9.68 2.78 6.51
N ALA A 127 10.90 2.61 6.01
CA ALA A 127 12.08 2.37 6.85
C ALA A 127 12.35 3.57 7.76
N TRP A 128 12.33 4.80 7.22
CA TRP A 128 12.60 6.02 7.96
C TRP A 128 11.62 6.23 9.12
N TYR A 129 10.31 6.07 8.86
CA TYR A 129 9.31 6.15 9.93
C TYR A 129 9.40 4.99 10.91
N GLY A 130 9.76 3.79 10.44
CA GLY A 130 10.07 2.67 11.33
C GLY A 130 11.21 2.97 12.29
N GLU A 131 12.31 3.54 11.78
CA GLU A 131 13.45 3.95 12.59
C GLU A 131 13.14 5.09 13.57
N SER A 132 12.12 5.90 13.28
CA SER A 132 11.72 7.01 14.16
C SER A 132 10.90 6.58 15.37
N LEU A 133 10.27 5.39 15.33
CA LEU A 133 9.31 4.96 16.36
C LEU A 133 9.89 4.85 17.77
N ASP A 134 11.17 4.55 17.91
CA ASP A 134 11.87 4.47 19.19
C ASP A 134 12.62 5.75 19.57
N LYS A 135 12.44 6.84 18.80
CA LYS A 135 13.11 8.13 18.98
C LYS A 135 12.13 9.29 19.22
N LEU A 136 10.83 9.01 19.24
CA LEU A 136 9.80 9.98 19.58
C LEU A 136 9.62 9.99 21.10
N TYR A 137 9.93 11.11 21.73
CA TYR A 137 9.79 11.31 23.16
C TYR A 137 8.55 12.14 23.45
N ASP A 138 7.76 11.71 24.45
CA ASP A 138 6.65 12.51 24.96
C ASP A 138 7.17 13.78 25.66
N GLN A 139 6.48 14.89 25.45
CA GLN A 139 6.73 16.11 26.21
C GLN A 139 5.81 16.11 27.43
N VAL A 140 6.39 16.03 28.62
CA VAL A 140 5.65 16.20 29.87
C VAL A 140 5.80 17.67 30.30
N ALA A 141 4.68 18.37 30.44
CA ALA A 141 4.69 19.71 30.99
C ALA A 141 5.25 19.68 32.42
N PRO A 142 6.10 20.65 32.83
CA PRO A 142 6.57 20.72 34.21
C PRO A 142 5.36 20.81 35.12
N GLY A 143 5.22 19.82 36.00
CA GLY A 143 4.17 19.84 37.01
C GLY A 143 4.47 20.97 37.98
N THR A 144 3.56 21.92 38.12
CA THR A 144 3.54 22.81 39.29
C THR A 144 2.96 21.99 40.43
N SER A 145 3.83 21.39 41.26
CA SER A 145 3.39 20.92 42.56
C SER A 145 3.00 22.18 43.38
N MET A 146 1.73 22.49 43.41
CA MET A 146 1.24 23.30 44.51
C MET A 146 1.12 22.37 45.72
N LEU A 147 2.07 22.47 46.61
CA LEU A 147 1.96 22.02 48.00
C LEU A 147 0.95 22.87 48.72
#